data_ac31407f2b363c25a269ee4bbe50c5fb
#
_entry.id   ac31407f2b363c25a269ee4bbe50c5fb
#
_cell.length_a   1.000
_cell.length_b   1.000
_cell.length_c   1.000
_cell.angle_alpha   90.00
_cell.angle_beta   90.00
_cell.angle_gamma   90.00
#
_symmetry.space_group_name_H-M   'P 1'
#
loop_
_entity.id
_entity.type
_entity.pdbx_description
1 polymer ?
#
loop_
_entity_poly.entity_id
_entity_poly.type
_entity_poly.pdbx_seq_one_letter_code
_entity_poly.pdbx_strand_id
1 'polypeptide(L)'
;MEPISQTEKPSPSKKNDATVAGRGFLLITGAKLWFMVGGALITFGLPFIFQSFSGDGRKLYGQYYDLNNILSIFSMMMVTGVMQTVSRFVAERPESAAGIVAQAQKMMLIVGGIVGLGFVLSGDFLAASRNNPHLGNGYRAAGVILFCYGIYTVYIGVLNGQKRFLNQAMFDIGFTTLKATLVLGMAAAGLGVLGAFYGFAGAAVIIMVIAVVYVRRSLKPGEPISELYLFAAKVMLYTLVFNLIFKLDALFIKPLAANLFGNADGVMADYGMAVNVSRLPWQATIAITFVIFPMMSEATFTQDVSRARIYIRQTLRYSTILVGSAVVVLMAMPDAIFSILPKGYEAGAIALVWLAPAYFSFSLFNIVNTLLMSSNRAGQALTVGCITIGLTIAYFMVIQQLGPDVITSKETLIRLSAIGTFATFTIGLALGLGALWRRFGSPMPLATVIRVLLVGVVITLVGRQLPDMGKIMALTVSVMAGLLFLVGLVLTGEFGAEDKARFTQVLRGKK
;
A
#
# COMPACT_ATOMS: atom_id res chain seq x y z
N MET A 1 14.99 -23.30 -50.44
CA MET A 1 15.75 -23.36 -49.17
C MET A 1 16.55 -22.06 -49.06
N GLU A 2 15.94 -21.07 -48.43
CA GLU A 2 16.66 -19.84 -48.08
C GLU A 2 17.07 -19.95 -46.58
N PRO A 3 18.27 -19.47 -46.23
CA PRO A 3 18.78 -19.64 -44.86
C PRO A 3 18.12 -18.67 -43.91
N ILE A 4 17.72 -19.21 -42.76
CA ILE A 4 17.16 -18.53 -41.58
C ILE A 4 18.08 -17.38 -41.18
N SER A 5 17.54 -16.16 -41.25
CA SER A 5 18.24 -14.92 -40.95
C SER A 5 18.68 -14.84 -39.50
N GLN A 6 19.92 -14.44 -39.37
CA GLN A 6 20.69 -14.06 -38.21
C GLN A 6 19.86 -13.28 -37.18
N THR A 7 19.95 -13.72 -35.92
CA THR A 7 19.55 -12.96 -34.74
C THR A 7 20.25 -11.58 -34.75
N GLU A 8 19.52 -10.54 -35.10
CA GLU A 8 19.99 -9.16 -34.99
C GLU A 8 20.44 -8.87 -33.56
N LYS A 9 21.72 -8.61 -33.38
CA LYS A 9 22.25 -8.07 -32.14
C LYS A 9 21.54 -6.73 -31.86
N PRO A 10 20.97 -6.52 -30.66
CA PRO A 10 20.28 -5.28 -30.35
C PRO A 10 21.22 -4.09 -30.59
N SER A 11 20.70 -3.06 -31.26
CA SER A 11 21.44 -1.84 -31.55
C SER A 11 22.05 -1.21 -30.29
N PRO A 12 23.17 -0.51 -30.35
CA PRO A 12 23.81 0.11 -29.18
C PRO A 12 22.89 1.01 -28.37
N SER A 13 21.89 1.64 -29.00
CA SER A 13 20.89 2.46 -28.34
C SER A 13 19.93 1.63 -27.44
N LYS A 14 19.48 0.46 -27.88
CA LYS A 14 18.63 -0.44 -27.09
C LYS A 14 19.36 -1.03 -25.89
N LYS A 15 20.65 -1.30 -25.97
CA LYS A 15 21.48 -1.73 -24.85
C LYS A 15 21.63 -0.63 -23.79
N ASN A 16 21.79 0.63 -24.20
CA ASN A 16 21.86 1.76 -23.26
C ASN A 16 20.53 1.99 -22.54
N ASP A 17 19.41 1.91 -23.24
CA ASP A 17 18.07 2.08 -22.66
C ASP A 17 17.76 0.99 -21.64
N ALA A 18 18.11 -0.27 -21.89
CA ALA A 18 17.92 -1.37 -20.93
C ALA A 18 18.77 -1.21 -19.66
N THR A 19 20.01 -0.71 -19.81
CA THR A 19 20.91 -0.45 -18.68
C THR A 19 20.42 0.72 -17.83
N VAL A 20 19.95 1.80 -18.44
CA VAL A 20 19.36 2.96 -17.76
C VAL A 20 18.08 2.58 -17.04
N ALA A 21 17.20 1.78 -17.67
CA ALA A 21 15.99 1.29 -17.05
C ALA A 21 16.27 0.36 -15.86
N GLY A 22 17.23 -0.56 -15.98
CA GLY A 22 17.61 -1.47 -14.90
C GLY A 22 18.22 -0.74 -13.69
N ARG A 23 19.13 0.21 -13.93
CA ARG A 23 19.69 1.06 -12.87
C ARG A 23 18.63 1.95 -12.23
N GLY A 24 17.73 2.51 -13.03
CA GLY A 24 16.62 3.32 -12.56
C GLY A 24 15.67 2.52 -11.66
N PHE A 25 15.36 1.28 -12.06
CA PHE A 25 14.55 0.37 -11.25
C PHE A 25 15.16 0.11 -9.87
N LEU A 26 16.46 -0.18 -9.79
CA LEU A 26 17.14 -0.41 -8.52
C LEU A 26 17.12 0.83 -7.61
N LEU A 27 17.36 2.03 -8.19
CA LEU A 27 17.33 3.29 -7.44
C LEU A 27 15.94 3.58 -6.87
N ILE A 28 14.89 3.44 -7.67
CA ILE A 28 13.51 3.66 -7.22
C ILE A 28 13.11 2.61 -6.18
N THR A 29 13.48 1.34 -6.39
CA THR A 29 13.21 0.27 -5.41
C THR A 29 13.88 0.57 -4.08
N GLY A 30 15.15 0.98 -4.08
CA GLY A 30 15.86 1.39 -2.87
C GLY A 30 15.19 2.56 -2.16
N ALA A 31 14.75 3.58 -2.92
CA ALA A 31 14.02 4.72 -2.36
C ALA A 31 12.65 4.29 -1.76
N LYS A 32 11.94 3.35 -2.40
CA LYS A 32 10.68 2.81 -1.85
C LYS A 32 10.89 1.96 -0.60
N LEU A 33 11.98 1.20 -0.52
CA LEU A 33 12.38 0.51 0.72
C LEU A 33 12.66 1.52 1.84
N TRP A 34 13.37 2.62 1.55
CA TRP A 34 13.58 3.70 2.52
C TRP A 34 12.27 4.35 2.95
N PHE A 35 11.34 4.55 2.02
CA PHE A 35 9.99 5.03 2.33
C PHE A 35 9.24 4.09 3.29
N MET A 36 9.40 2.77 3.12
CA MET A 36 8.83 1.78 4.06
C MET A 36 9.47 1.88 5.45
N VAL A 37 10.80 2.04 5.52
CA VAL A 37 11.52 2.22 6.79
C VAL A 37 11.04 3.49 7.50
N GLY A 38 10.95 4.63 6.81
CA GLY A 38 10.46 5.86 7.40
C GLY A 38 9.00 5.77 7.86
N GLY A 39 8.15 5.09 7.09
CA GLY A 39 6.77 4.77 7.49
C GLY A 39 6.70 3.90 8.74
N ALA A 40 7.54 2.87 8.82
CA ALA A 40 7.65 2.00 10.00
C ALA A 40 8.15 2.78 11.23
N LEU A 41 9.17 3.63 11.07
CA LEU A 41 9.67 4.48 12.16
C LEU A 41 8.56 5.38 12.74
N ILE A 42 7.74 6.00 11.90
CA ILE A 42 6.60 6.79 12.36
C ILE A 42 5.56 5.89 13.05
N THR A 43 5.18 4.78 12.42
CA THR A 43 4.12 3.90 12.91
C THR A 43 4.45 3.28 14.25
N PHE A 44 5.69 2.79 14.41
CA PHE A 44 6.13 2.15 15.65
C PHE A 44 6.75 3.13 16.64
N GLY A 45 7.30 4.26 16.21
CA GLY A 45 7.89 5.27 17.08
C GLY A 45 6.88 6.13 17.82
N LEU A 46 5.78 6.54 17.14
CA LEU A 46 4.76 7.39 17.77
C LEU A 46 4.12 6.80 19.04
N PRO A 47 3.78 5.49 19.13
CA PRO A 47 3.28 4.91 20.37
C PRO A 47 4.19 5.12 21.58
N PHE A 48 5.51 4.95 21.39
CA PHE A 48 6.49 5.17 22.47
C PHE A 48 6.61 6.64 22.84
N ILE A 49 6.64 7.53 21.85
CA ILE A 49 6.69 8.98 22.08
C ILE A 49 5.44 9.44 22.83
N PHE A 50 4.24 9.05 22.38
CA PHE A 50 3.00 9.44 23.03
C PHE A 50 2.90 8.90 24.46
N GLN A 51 3.39 7.68 24.71
CA GLN A 51 3.41 7.10 26.05
C GLN A 51 4.34 7.83 27.00
N SER A 52 5.43 8.45 26.51
CA SER A 52 6.38 9.20 27.37
C SER A 52 5.83 10.55 27.84
N PHE A 53 4.85 11.13 27.13
CA PHE A 53 4.29 12.45 27.46
C PHE A 53 2.90 12.39 28.07
N SER A 54 2.18 11.30 27.91
CA SER A 54 0.80 11.16 28.35
C SER A 54 0.59 9.80 29.00
N GLY A 55 -0.12 9.78 30.11
CA GLY A 55 -0.58 8.52 30.72
C GLY A 55 -1.50 7.69 29.79
N ASP A 56 -2.02 8.29 28.71
CA ASP A 56 -2.89 7.65 27.71
C ASP A 56 -2.32 7.78 26.28
N GLY A 57 -1.06 7.41 26.12
CA GLY A 57 -0.38 7.43 24.81
C GLY A 57 -1.08 6.61 23.73
N ARG A 58 -1.79 5.54 24.12
CA ARG A 58 -2.62 4.72 23.23
C ARG A 58 -3.77 5.52 22.63
N LYS A 59 -4.46 6.35 23.40
CA LYS A 59 -5.50 7.24 22.90
C LYS A 59 -4.97 8.21 21.86
N LEU A 60 -3.83 8.85 22.13
CA LEU A 60 -3.18 9.76 21.17
C LEU A 60 -2.84 9.03 19.87
N TYR A 61 -2.35 7.80 19.93
CA TYR A 61 -2.06 7.04 18.72
C TYR A 61 -3.33 6.69 17.93
N GLY A 62 -4.43 6.35 18.59
CA GLY A 62 -5.72 6.12 17.95
C GLY A 62 -6.24 7.37 17.22
N GLN A 63 -6.11 8.54 17.85
CA GLN A 63 -6.42 9.84 17.23
C GLN A 63 -5.55 10.13 16.01
N TYR A 64 -4.25 9.90 16.12
CA TYR A 64 -3.32 10.04 15.01
C TYR A 64 -3.68 9.09 13.86
N TYR A 65 -3.94 7.82 14.16
CA TYR A 65 -4.30 6.80 13.17
C TYR A 65 -5.57 7.17 12.41
N ASP A 66 -6.62 7.58 13.13
CA ASP A 66 -7.91 7.96 12.52
C ASP A 66 -7.78 9.15 11.58
N LEU A 67 -7.15 10.23 12.02
CA LEU A 67 -6.93 11.42 11.20
C LEU A 67 -6.06 11.10 9.98
N ASN A 68 -4.97 10.34 10.19
CA ASN A 68 -4.09 9.89 9.09
C ASN A 68 -4.81 8.95 8.12
N ASN A 69 -5.78 8.16 8.58
CA ASN A 69 -6.61 7.31 7.73
C ASN A 69 -7.43 8.15 6.75
N ILE A 70 -8.09 9.20 7.24
CA ILE A 70 -8.89 10.13 6.41
C ILE A 70 -7.99 10.90 5.44
N LEU A 71 -6.88 11.49 5.93
CA LEU A 71 -5.88 12.15 5.09
C LEU A 71 -5.42 11.25 3.94
N SER A 72 -5.13 9.99 4.22
CA SER A 72 -4.55 9.06 3.25
C SER A 72 -5.53 8.64 2.14
N ILE A 73 -6.85 8.74 2.36
CA ILE A 73 -7.85 8.48 1.31
C ILE A 73 -7.63 9.45 0.13
N PHE A 74 -7.49 10.73 0.43
CA PHE A 74 -7.33 11.76 -0.58
C PHE A 74 -5.89 11.90 -1.08
N SER A 75 -4.92 11.73 -0.19
CA SER A 75 -3.49 11.86 -0.57
C SER A 75 -3.06 10.82 -1.60
N MET A 76 -3.52 9.57 -1.49
CA MET A 76 -3.16 8.53 -2.45
C MET A 76 -3.74 8.81 -3.85
N MET A 77 -4.97 9.33 -3.92
CA MET A 77 -5.58 9.78 -5.17
C MET A 77 -4.75 10.86 -5.84
N MET A 78 -4.33 11.88 -5.08
CA MET A 78 -3.54 12.99 -5.62
C MET A 78 -2.13 12.54 -5.99
N VAL A 79 -1.44 11.84 -5.09
CA VAL A 79 -0.04 11.45 -5.29
C VAL A 79 0.10 10.49 -6.47
N THR A 80 -0.61 9.35 -6.43
CA THR A 80 -0.45 8.33 -7.47
C THR A 80 -1.11 8.74 -8.77
N GLY A 81 -2.32 9.31 -8.72
CA GLY A 81 -3.09 9.70 -9.90
C GLY A 81 -2.38 10.76 -10.74
N VAL A 82 -1.87 11.80 -10.08
CA VAL A 82 -1.19 12.92 -10.78
C VAL A 82 0.19 12.50 -11.25
N MET A 83 0.98 11.83 -10.39
CA MET A 83 2.31 11.40 -10.76
C MET A 83 2.30 10.48 -11.98
N GLN A 84 1.39 9.50 -12.03
CA GLN A 84 1.28 8.58 -13.18
C GLN A 84 0.87 9.32 -14.45
N THR A 85 -0.08 10.26 -14.35
CA THR A 85 -0.53 11.06 -15.49
C THR A 85 0.60 11.89 -16.05
N VAL A 86 1.28 12.69 -15.22
CA VAL A 86 2.37 13.56 -15.66
C VAL A 86 3.53 12.74 -16.20
N SER A 87 3.91 11.66 -15.51
CA SER A 87 4.97 10.78 -15.95
C SER A 87 4.73 10.18 -17.35
N ARG A 88 3.50 9.74 -17.60
CA ARG A 88 3.11 9.19 -18.88
C ARG A 88 3.24 10.23 -20.00
N PHE A 89 2.59 11.37 -19.88
CA PHE A 89 2.59 12.37 -20.94
C PHE A 89 3.96 13.01 -21.18
N VAL A 90 4.76 13.20 -20.13
CA VAL A 90 6.16 13.67 -20.26
C VAL A 90 7.04 12.63 -20.95
N ALA A 91 6.80 11.34 -20.72
CA ALA A 91 7.54 10.28 -21.43
C ALA A 91 7.12 10.15 -22.90
N GLU A 92 5.83 10.34 -23.21
CA GLU A 92 5.28 10.31 -24.56
C GLU A 92 5.70 11.55 -25.40
N ARG A 93 5.77 12.74 -24.77
CA ARG A 93 6.04 14.04 -25.41
C ARG A 93 6.99 14.89 -24.57
N PRO A 94 8.29 14.54 -24.53
CA PRO A 94 9.27 15.23 -23.69
C PRO A 94 9.42 16.73 -24.00
N GLU A 95 9.18 17.12 -25.25
CA GLU A 95 9.21 18.52 -25.74
C GLU A 95 8.08 19.36 -25.15
N SER A 96 6.95 18.75 -24.78
CA SER A 96 5.79 19.41 -24.19
C SER A 96 5.81 19.46 -22.65
N ALA A 97 6.94 19.11 -22.02
CA ALA A 97 7.01 18.94 -20.56
C ALA A 97 6.55 20.19 -19.78
N ALA A 98 6.89 21.41 -20.20
CA ALA A 98 6.46 22.63 -19.53
C ALA A 98 4.95 22.88 -19.66
N GLY A 99 4.36 22.61 -20.85
CA GLY A 99 2.92 22.69 -21.05
C GLY A 99 2.15 21.69 -20.20
N ILE A 100 2.65 20.43 -20.14
CA ILE A 100 2.09 19.38 -19.26
C ILE A 100 2.13 19.81 -17.80
N VAL A 101 3.28 20.35 -17.33
CA VAL A 101 3.43 20.84 -15.96
C VAL A 101 2.47 21.99 -15.67
N ALA A 102 2.35 22.97 -16.56
CA ALA A 102 1.45 24.10 -16.38
C ALA A 102 -0.01 23.65 -16.25
N GLN A 103 -0.44 22.70 -17.10
CA GLN A 103 -1.80 22.11 -17.02
C GLN A 103 -1.99 21.30 -15.73
N ALA A 104 -1.06 20.42 -15.38
CA ALA A 104 -1.14 19.60 -14.18
C ALA A 104 -1.10 20.48 -12.91
N GLN A 105 -0.28 21.55 -12.90
CA GLN A 105 -0.29 22.52 -11.80
C GLN A 105 -1.63 23.23 -11.68
N LYS A 106 -2.19 23.72 -12.82
CA LYS A 106 -3.51 24.37 -12.82
C LYS A 106 -4.57 23.41 -12.26
N MET A 107 -4.56 22.15 -12.69
CA MET A 107 -5.44 21.12 -12.16
C MET A 107 -5.28 20.94 -10.65
N MET A 108 -4.02 20.87 -10.15
CA MET A 108 -3.75 20.67 -8.73
C MET A 108 -4.02 21.91 -7.88
N LEU A 109 -3.87 23.11 -8.43
CA LEU A 109 -4.32 24.33 -7.75
C LEU A 109 -5.84 24.32 -7.56
N ILE A 110 -6.60 23.82 -8.54
CA ILE A 110 -8.07 23.72 -8.44
C ILE A 110 -8.47 22.54 -7.56
N VAL A 111 -8.12 21.31 -7.94
CA VAL A 111 -8.56 20.09 -7.23
C VAL A 111 -7.94 20.01 -5.84
N GLY A 112 -6.63 20.19 -5.74
CA GLY A 112 -5.91 20.21 -4.47
C GLY A 112 -6.30 21.38 -3.59
N GLY A 113 -6.60 22.54 -4.20
CA GLY A 113 -7.14 23.71 -3.52
C GLY A 113 -8.54 23.46 -2.96
N ILE A 114 -9.46 22.90 -3.75
CA ILE A 114 -10.83 22.56 -3.29
C ILE A 114 -10.75 21.55 -2.13
N VAL A 115 -10.01 20.46 -2.29
CA VAL A 115 -9.90 19.43 -1.26
C VAL A 115 -9.17 19.98 -0.03
N GLY A 116 -8.03 20.66 -0.21
CA GLY A 116 -7.26 21.23 0.89
C GLY A 116 -8.05 22.30 1.66
N LEU A 117 -8.72 23.21 0.95
CA LEU A 117 -9.58 24.23 1.55
C LEU A 117 -10.80 23.60 2.23
N GLY A 118 -11.38 22.55 1.63
CA GLY A 118 -12.43 21.77 2.25
C GLY A 118 -12.03 21.24 3.62
N PHE A 119 -10.83 20.65 3.74
CA PHE A 119 -10.30 20.20 5.04
C PHE A 119 -10.03 21.36 6.02
N VAL A 120 -9.55 22.51 5.52
CA VAL A 120 -9.30 23.70 6.36
C VAL A 120 -10.59 24.26 6.93
N LEU A 121 -11.62 24.43 6.07
CA LEU A 121 -12.91 25.02 6.46
C LEU A 121 -13.76 24.05 7.30
N SER A 122 -13.74 22.75 6.98
CA SER A 122 -14.51 21.74 7.70
C SER A 122 -13.74 21.10 8.87
N GLY A 123 -12.56 21.61 9.23
CA GLY A 123 -11.68 20.97 10.22
C GLY A 123 -12.35 20.69 11.56
N ASP A 124 -13.10 21.64 12.10
CA ASP A 124 -13.80 21.48 13.39
C ASP A 124 -14.99 20.52 13.24
N PHE A 125 -15.72 20.59 12.12
CA PHE A 125 -16.81 19.66 11.83
C PHE A 125 -16.31 18.22 11.70
N LEU A 126 -15.23 18.00 10.95
CA LEU A 126 -14.59 16.69 10.81
C LEU A 126 -14.11 16.16 12.15
N ALA A 127 -13.46 17.01 12.95
CA ALA A 127 -12.99 16.64 14.28
C ALA A 127 -14.15 16.27 15.23
N ALA A 128 -15.22 17.04 15.23
CA ALA A 128 -16.40 16.75 16.02
C ALA A 128 -17.11 15.47 15.58
N SER A 129 -17.27 15.26 14.25
CA SER A 129 -17.88 14.04 13.69
C SER A 129 -17.09 12.76 14.01
N ARG A 130 -15.81 12.90 14.35
CA ARG A 130 -14.93 11.80 14.77
C ARG A 130 -14.72 11.75 16.30
N ASN A 131 -15.57 12.41 17.08
CA ASN A 131 -15.52 12.46 18.55
C ASN A 131 -14.21 13.01 19.12
N ASN A 132 -13.53 13.88 18.40
CA ASN A 132 -12.27 14.51 18.78
C ASN A 132 -12.25 16.01 18.42
N PRO A 133 -13.15 16.85 18.98
CA PRO A 133 -13.31 18.25 18.56
C PRO A 133 -12.03 19.10 18.71
N HIS A 134 -11.12 18.70 19.62
CA HIS A 134 -9.83 19.37 19.82
C HIS A 134 -8.83 19.16 18.68
N LEU A 135 -9.10 18.24 17.74
CA LEU A 135 -8.22 17.95 16.59
C LEU A 135 -8.55 18.75 15.33
N GLY A 136 -9.41 19.77 15.39
CA GLY A 136 -9.77 20.60 14.23
C GLY A 136 -8.54 21.16 13.51
N ASN A 137 -7.53 21.64 14.26
CA ASN A 137 -6.27 22.10 13.68
C ASN A 137 -5.45 20.97 13.01
N GLY A 138 -5.59 19.74 13.44
CA GLY A 138 -4.99 18.57 12.78
C GLY A 138 -5.58 18.35 11.38
N TYR A 139 -6.90 18.48 11.23
CA TYR A 139 -7.58 18.43 9.92
C TYR A 139 -7.22 19.61 9.03
N ARG A 140 -7.04 20.83 9.61
CA ARG A 140 -6.53 22.00 8.86
C ARG A 140 -5.11 21.74 8.35
N ALA A 141 -4.23 21.17 9.17
CA ALA A 141 -2.90 20.76 8.74
C ALA A 141 -2.95 19.67 7.65
N ALA A 142 -3.90 18.72 7.75
CA ALA A 142 -4.13 17.72 6.70
C ALA A 142 -4.52 18.37 5.36
N GLY A 143 -5.31 19.44 5.37
CA GLY A 143 -5.62 20.23 4.18
C GLY A 143 -4.38 20.83 3.53
N VAL A 144 -3.48 21.41 4.31
CA VAL A 144 -2.19 21.91 3.84
C VAL A 144 -1.33 20.80 3.24
N ILE A 145 -1.27 19.64 3.89
CA ILE A 145 -0.53 18.46 3.40
C ILE A 145 -1.08 18.04 2.02
N LEU A 146 -2.39 17.93 1.86
CA LEU A 146 -3.03 17.51 0.61
C LEU A 146 -2.71 18.49 -0.52
N PHE A 147 -2.82 19.78 -0.27
CA PHE A 147 -2.50 20.82 -1.25
C PHE A 147 -1.03 20.74 -1.69
N CYS A 148 -0.11 20.70 -0.74
CA CYS A 148 1.33 20.61 -1.03
C CYS A 148 1.69 19.32 -1.76
N TYR A 149 1.08 18.20 -1.38
CA TYR A 149 1.28 16.92 -2.06
C TYR A 149 0.81 16.96 -3.52
N GLY A 150 -0.36 17.53 -3.78
CA GLY A 150 -0.88 17.68 -5.13
C GLY A 150 0.13 18.41 -6.04
N ILE A 151 0.70 19.51 -5.57
CA ILE A 151 1.71 20.27 -6.31
C ILE A 151 3.02 19.50 -6.42
N TYR A 152 3.54 18.96 -5.33
CA TYR A 152 4.79 18.19 -5.29
C TYR A 152 4.82 17.05 -6.30
N THR A 153 3.73 16.29 -6.40
CA THR A 153 3.65 15.11 -7.25
C THR A 153 3.69 15.41 -8.75
N VAL A 154 3.29 16.61 -9.17
CA VAL A 154 3.47 17.06 -10.56
C VAL A 154 4.95 17.00 -10.93
N TYR A 155 5.82 17.54 -10.08
CA TYR A 155 7.27 17.61 -10.35
C TYR A 155 7.96 16.25 -10.26
N ILE A 156 7.52 15.40 -9.35
CA ILE A 156 8.03 14.02 -9.28
C ILE A 156 7.60 13.22 -10.52
N GLY A 157 6.38 13.45 -11.02
CA GLY A 157 5.92 12.88 -12.29
C GLY A 157 6.81 13.28 -13.48
N VAL A 158 7.28 14.53 -13.52
CA VAL A 158 8.24 15.00 -14.55
C VAL A 158 9.57 14.23 -14.46
N LEU A 159 10.15 14.13 -13.27
CA LEU A 159 11.43 13.42 -13.07
C LEU A 159 11.32 11.96 -13.50
N ASN A 160 10.18 11.32 -13.20
CA ASN A 160 9.89 9.95 -13.62
C ASN A 160 9.76 9.85 -15.15
N GLY A 161 8.94 10.71 -15.77
CA GLY A 161 8.71 10.73 -17.21
C GLY A 161 9.99 11.04 -18.02
N GLN A 162 10.86 11.90 -17.49
CA GLN A 162 12.17 12.19 -18.08
C GLN A 162 13.23 11.11 -17.79
N LYS A 163 12.86 10.00 -17.12
CA LYS A 163 13.79 8.93 -16.72
C LYS A 163 14.92 9.41 -15.78
N ARG A 164 14.73 10.53 -15.08
CA ARG A 164 15.68 11.09 -14.09
C ARG A 164 15.53 10.41 -12.74
N PHE A 165 15.68 9.08 -12.76
CA PHE A 165 15.37 8.20 -11.62
C PHE A 165 16.21 8.48 -10.37
N LEU A 166 17.47 8.89 -10.52
CA LEU A 166 18.32 9.26 -9.38
C LEU A 166 17.73 10.48 -8.63
N ASN A 167 17.33 11.51 -9.38
CA ASN A 167 16.76 12.70 -8.80
C ASN A 167 15.43 12.40 -8.10
N GLN A 168 14.58 11.58 -8.73
CA GLN A 168 13.33 11.11 -8.10
C GLN A 168 13.62 10.35 -6.81
N ALA A 169 14.58 9.42 -6.82
CA ALA A 169 14.97 8.66 -5.64
C ALA A 169 15.47 9.56 -4.50
N MET A 170 16.27 10.60 -4.83
CA MET A 170 16.73 11.59 -3.86
C MET A 170 15.57 12.39 -3.24
N PHE A 171 14.57 12.79 -4.03
CA PHE A 171 13.36 13.44 -3.52
C PHE A 171 12.55 12.50 -2.62
N ASP A 172 12.34 11.23 -3.03
CA ASP A 172 11.62 10.24 -2.24
C ASP A 172 12.31 9.96 -0.89
N ILE A 173 13.64 9.80 -0.89
CA ILE A 173 14.44 9.59 0.33
C ILE A 173 14.44 10.85 1.19
N GLY A 174 14.72 12.02 0.61
CA GLY A 174 14.75 13.29 1.32
C GLY A 174 13.41 13.62 1.97
N PHE A 175 12.32 13.45 1.25
CA PHE A 175 10.98 13.66 1.79
C PHE A 175 10.67 12.69 2.94
N THR A 176 10.99 11.41 2.77
CA THR A 176 10.74 10.40 3.80
C THR A 176 11.51 10.71 5.08
N THR A 177 12.79 11.05 4.95
CA THR A 177 13.65 11.42 6.09
C THR A 177 13.12 12.68 6.78
N LEU A 178 12.85 13.73 6.00
CA LEU A 178 12.32 14.99 6.53
C LEU A 178 10.97 14.79 7.24
N LYS A 179 10.07 14.02 6.63
CA LYS A 179 8.78 13.69 7.22
C LYS A 179 8.95 12.92 8.53
N ALA A 180 9.75 11.86 8.55
CA ALA A 180 9.95 11.05 9.75
C ALA A 180 10.56 11.91 10.88
N THR A 181 11.57 12.69 10.57
CA THR A 181 12.23 13.59 11.56
C THR A 181 11.27 14.62 12.12
N LEU A 182 10.52 15.33 11.27
CA LEU A 182 9.62 16.38 11.74
C LEU A 182 8.38 15.83 12.44
N VAL A 183 7.80 14.72 11.96
CA VAL A 183 6.65 14.08 12.60
C VAL A 183 7.02 13.59 14.00
N LEU A 184 8.10 12.81 14.11
CA LEU A 184 8.54 12.27 15.40
C LEU A 184 9.09 13.39 16.31
N GLY A 185 9.87 14.32 15.76
CA GLY A 185 10.47 15.44 16.51
C GLY A 185 9.42 16.37 17.10
N MET A 186 8.42 16.82 16.33
CA MET A 186 7.36 17.68 16.84
C MET A 186 6.41 16.97 17.78
N ALA A 187 6.15 15.69 17.55
CA ALA A 187 5.42 14.87 18.51
C ALA A 187 6.19 14.76 19.84
N ALA A 188 7.49 14.50 19.77
CA ALA A 188 8.40 14.40 20.92
C ALA A 188 8.61 15.73 21.67
N ALA A 189 8.43 16.87 21.00
CA ALA A 189 8.43 18.20 21.62
C ALA A 189 7.19 18.49 22.51
N GLY A 190 6.34 17.49 22.75
CA GLY A 190 5.16 17.60 23.61
C GLY A 190 3.89 18.11 22.90
N LEU A 191 3.94 18.34 21.58
CA LEU A 191 2.78 18.79 20.80
C LEU A 191 1.81 17.64 20.44
N GLY A 192 2.13 16.40 20.81
CA GLY A 192 1.27 15.23 20.62
C GLY A 192 0.84 15.00 19.17
N VAL A 193 -0.44 14.69 18.99
CA VAL A 193 -1.01 14.41 17.66
C VAL A 193 -0.93 15.62 16.74
N LEU A 194 -1.21 16.83 17.24
CA LEU A 194 -1.12 18.06 16.44
C LEU A 194 0.31 18.30 15.98
N GLY A 195 1.29 18.07 16.85
CA GLY A 195 2.71 18.16 16.49
C GLY A 195 3.09 17.22 15.36
N ALA A 196 2.61 15.99 15.38
CA ALA A 196 2.87 15.04 14.30
C ALA A 196 2.31 15.54 12.95
N PHE A 197 1.10 16.14 12.93
CA PHE A 197 0.52 16.70 11.70
C PHE A 197 1.18 18.01 11.26
N TYR A 198 1.58 18.88 12.19
CA TYR A 198 2.35 20.07 11.86
C TYR A 198 3.74 19.72 11.30
N GLY A 199 4.41 18.73 11.88
CA GLY A 199 5.66 18.19 11.33
C GLY A 199 5.50 17.64 9.93
N PHE A 200 4.41 16.91 9.67
CA PHE A 200 4.10 16.40 8.34
C PHE A 200 3.79 17.56 7.35
N ALA A 201 3.00 18.54 7.75
CA ALA A 201 2.70 19.72 6.93
C ALA A 201 3.98 20.52 6.61
N GLY A 202 4.84 20.73 7.60
CA GLY A 202 6.14 21.36 7.40
C GLY A 202 7.02 20.61 6.40
N ALA A 203 7.12 19.28 6.52
CA ALA A 203 7.84 18.45 5.57
C ALA A 203 7.25 18.55 4.15
N ALA A 204 5.92 18.54 4.02
CA ALA A 204 5.24 18.65 2.74
C ALA A 204 5.48 20.02 2.06
N VAL A 205 5.44 21.12 2.83
CA VAL A 205 5.74 22.46 2.31
C VAL A 205 7.19 22.57 1.85
N ILE A 206 8.15 22.15 2.69
CA ILE A 206 9.57 22.23 2.37
C ILE A 206 9.90 21.46 1.11
N ILE A 207 9.46 20.18 1.02
CA ILE A 207 9.79 19.35 -0.14
C ILE A 207 9.09 19.86 -1.41
N MET A 208 7.88 20.38 -1.30
CA MET A 208 7.15 21.01 -2.41
C MET A 208 7.95 22.20 -2.96
N VAL A 209 8.39 23.11 -2.10
CA VAL A 209 9.17 24.31 -2.51
C VAL A 209 10.45 23.88 -3.21
N ILE A 210 11.20 22.93 -2.63
CA ILE A 210 12.44 22.41 -3.23
C ILE A 210 12.17 21.79 -4.60
N ALA A 211 11.12 20.96 -4.73
CA ALA A 211 10.77 20.32 -5.99
C ALA A 211 10.36 21.33 -7.06
N VAL A 212 9.53 22.31 -6.71
CA VAL A 212 9.12 23.41 -7.61
C VAL A 212 10.34 24.14 -8.15
N VAL A 213 11.22 24.60 -7.26
CA VAL A 213 12.41 25.40 -7.64
C VAL A 213 13.38 24.58 -8.47
N TYR A 214 13.64 23.33 -8.06
CA TYR A 214 14.61 22.47 -8.71
C TYR A 214 14.18 22.03 -10.12
N VAL A 215 12.95 21.52 -10.24
CA VAL A 215 12.48 20.94 -11.51
C VAL A 215 12.09 22.02 -12.50
N ARG A 216 11.43 23.09 -12.06
CA ARG A 216 10.95 24.17 -12.94
C ARG A 216 12.07 24.81 -13.74
N ARG A 217 13.27 24.93 -13.14
CA ARG A 217 14.47 25.49 -13.82
C ARG A 217 14.93 24.65 -15.02
N SER A 218 14.59 23.38 -15.08
CA SER A 218 15.01 22.44 -16.13
C SER A 218 13.98 22.24 -17.23
N LEU A 219 12.81 22.88 -17.16
CA LEU A 219 11.73 22.73 -18.12
C LEU A 219 11.95 23.63 -19.32
N LYS A 220 11.80 23.04 -20.52
CA LYS A 220 11.77 23.81 -21.77
C LYS A 220 10.32 24.19 -22.09
N PRO A 221 10.07 25.36 -22.71
CA PRO A 221 8.74 25.74 -23.19
C PRO A 221 8.11 24.64 -24.03
N GLY A 222 6.81 24.42 -23.88
CA GLY A 222 6.09 23.38 -24.61
C GLY A 222 4.59 23.63 -24.59
N GLU A 223 3.88 22.96 -25.49
CA GLU A 223 2.44 23.14 -25.65
C GLU A 223 1.62 22.27 -24.68
N PRO A 224 0.40 22.71 -24.32
CA PRO A 224 -0.52 21.93 -23.53
C PRO A 224 -1.07 20.72 -24.30
N ILE A 225 -1.50 19.68 -23.57
CA ILE A 225 -2.08 18.46 -24.13
C ILE A 225 -3.56 18.35 -23.76
N SER A 226 -4.45 18.27 -24.75
CA SER A 226 -5.91 18.26 -24.53
C SER A 226 -6.40 17.07 -23.70
N GLU A 227 -5.75 15.92 -23.83
CA GLU A 227 -6.18 14.65 -23.21
C GLU A 227 -5.80 14.51 -21.73
N LEU A 228 -4.94 15.40 -21.20
CA LEU A 228 -4.36 15.28 -19.87
C LEU A 228 -5.43 15.25 -18.77
N TYR A 229 -6.38 16.18 -18.81
CA TYR A 229 -7.39 16.31 -17.74
C TYR A 229 -8.29 15.08 -17.63
N LEU A 230 -8.77 14.57 -18.78
CA LEU A 230 -9.65 13.40 -18.81
C LEU A 230 -8.91 12.14 -18.34
N PHE A 231 -7.64 11.99 -18.76
CA PHE A 231 -6.83 10.87 -18.32
C PHE A 231 -6.53 10.96 -16.82
N ALA A 232 -6.14 12.15 -16.33
CA ALA A 232 -5.90 12.39 -14.90
C ALA A 232 -7.14 12.05 -14.06
N ALA A 233 -8.32 12.52 -14.47
CA ALA A 233 -9.57 12.24 -13.75
C ALA A 233 -9.84 10.73 -13.63
N LYS A 234 -9.66 9.98 -14.73
CA LYS A 234 -9.83 8.51 -14.73
C LYS A 234 -8.86 7.80 -13.78
N VAL A 235 -7.57 8.19 -13.81
CA VAL A 235 -6.54 7.58 -12.94
C VAL A 235 -6.76 7.96 -11.48
N MET A 236 -7.11 9.21 -11.21
CA MET A 236 -7.41 9.69 -9.86
C MET A 236 -8.64 8.97 -9.28
N LEU A 237 -9.72 8.83 -10.06
CA LEU A 237 -10.92 8.09 -9.64
C LEU A 237 -10.61 6.62 -9.35
N TYR A 238 -9.88 5.95 -10.24
CA TYR A 238 -9.44 4.57 -10.02
C TYR A 238 -8.63 4.44 -8.73
N THR A 239 -7.66 5.34 -8.54
CA THR A 239 -6.80 5.32 -7.35
C THR A 239 -7.60 5.60 -6.08
N LEU A 240 -8.58 6.50 -6.14
CA LEU A 240 -9.48 6.78 -5.02
C LEU A 240 -10.29 5.54 -4.63
N VAL A 241 -10.97 4.91 -5.61
CA VAL A 241 -11.75 3.68 -5.39
C VAL A 241 -10.88 2.60 -4.78
N PHE A 242 -9.70 2.37 -5.35
CA PHE A 242 -8.81 1.33 -4.86
C PHE A 242 -8.28 1.61 -3.45
N ASN A 243 -7.95 2.87 -3.15
CA ASN A 243 -7.49 3.24 -1.81
C ASN A 243 -8.62 3.20 -0.77
N LEU A 244 -9.85 3.47 -1.18
CA LEU A 244 -11.00 3.42 -0.28
C LEU A 244 -11.21 2.01 0.28
N ILE A 245 -10.95 0.95 -0.51
CA ILE A 245 -11.02 -0.44 -0.04
C ILE A 245 -10.19 -0.66 1.24
N PHE A 246 -9.02 -0.02 1.34
CA PHE A 246 -8.14 -0.15 2.51
C PHE A 246 -8.58 0.62 3.75
N LYS A 247 -9.53 1.53 3.61
CA LYS A 247 -9.77 2.59 4.61
C LYS A 247 -11.18 2.59 5.16
N LEU A 248 -12.08 1.87 4.49
CA LEU A 248 -13.49 1.84 4.86
C LEU A 248 -13.72 1.29 6.26
N ASP A 249 -13.03 0.22 6.62
CA ASP A 249 -13.13 -0.42 7.93
C ASP A 249 -12.97 0.60 9.07
N ALA A 250 -11.88 1.35 9.05
CA ALA A 250 -11.60 2.37 10.07
C ALA A 250 -12.63 3.52 10.09
N LEU A 251 -13.25 3.84 8.94
CA LEU A 251 -14.30 4.85 8.90
C LEU A 251 -15.56 4.42 9.66
N PHE A 252 -15.90 3.13 9.61
CA PHE A 252 -17.07 2.57 10.28
C PHE A 252 -16.82 2.20 11.74
N ILE A 253 -15.63 1.67 12.05
CA ILE A 253 -15.31 1.19 13.40
C ILE A 253 -15.34 2.32 14.43
N LYS A 254 -14.79 3.49 14.11
CA LYS A 254 -14.68 4.57 15.09
C LYS A 254 -16.02 5.09 15.59
N PRO A 255 -16.99 5.46 14.74
CA PRO A 255 -18.30 5.88 15.22
C PRO A 255 -19.01 4.79 16.04
N LEU A 256 -18.89 3.54 15.60
CA LEU A 256 -19.50 2.41 16.31
C LEU A 256 -18.87 2.18 17.69
N ALA A 257 -17.54 2.27 17.79
CA ALA A 257 -16.84 2.18 19.08
C ALA A 257 -17.18 3.35 20.01
N ALA A 258 -17.40 4.55 19.47
CA ALA A 258 -17.82 5.71 20.25
C ALA A 258 -19.22 5.50 20.82
N ASN A 259 -20.15 5.01 20.02
CA ASN A 259 -21.54 4.78 20.43
C ASN A 259 -21.66 3.66 21.47
N LEU A 260 -20.90 2.57 21.31
CA LEU A 260 -21.02 1.40 22.19
C LEU A 260 -20.20 1.52 23.48
N PHE A 261 -19.02 2.14 23.43
CA PHE A 261 -18.05 2.05 24.53
C PHE A 261 -17.55 3.41 25.01
N GLY A 262 -17.88 4.51 24.36
CA GLY A 262 -17.36 5.85 24.68
C GLY A 262 -15.84 6.00 24.47
N ASN A 263 -15.08 4.93 24.20
CA ASN A 263 -13.63 4.92 24.02
C ASN A 263 -13.26 4.50 22.59
N ALA A 264 -13.59 5.34 21.62
CA ALA A 264 -13.31 5.08 20.22
C ALA A 264 -11.81 5.08 19.90
N ASP A 265 -11.04 5.96 20.51
CA ASP A 265 -9.62 6.15 20.18
C ASP A 265 -8.77 4.96 20.60
N GLY A 266 -9.07 4.32 21.75
CA GLY A 266 -8.40 3.10 22.16
C GLY A 266 -8.64 1.94 21.20
N VAL A 267 -9.88 1.77 20.73
CA VAL A 267 -10.22 0.76 19.71
C VAL A 267 -9.48 1.04 18.39
N MET A 268 -9.43 2.32 17.98
CA MET A 268 -8.71 2.74 16.78
C MET A 268 -7.19 2.52 16.89
N ALA A 269 -6.61 2.65 18.09
CA ALA A 269 -5.21 2.38 18.33
C ALA A 269 -4.88 0.89 18.10
N ASP A 270 -5.65 0.00 18.71
CA ASP A 270 -5.44 -1.46 18.60
C ASP A 270 -5.66 -1.94 17.17
N TYR A 271 -6.82 -1.59 16.62
CA TYR A 271 -7.17 -1.98 15.26
C TYR A 271 -6.21 -1.39 14.22
N GLY A 272 -5.89 -0.11 14.36
CA GLY A 272 -4.99 0.58 13.45
C GLY A 272 -3.56 0.04 13.47
N MET A 273 -3.06 -0.34 14.64
CA MET A 273 -1.77 -1.00 14.76
C MET A 273 -1.80 -2.38 14.09
N ALA A 274 -2.85 -3.17 14.34
CA ALA A 274 -3.02 -4.47 13.70
C ALA A 274 -3.09 -4.36 12.16
N VAL A 275 -3.81 -3.37 11.63
CA VAL A 275 -3.85 -3.06 10.19
C VAL A 275 -2.45 -2.72 9.68
N ASN A 276 -1.69 -1.87 10.36
CA ASN A 276 -0.35 -1.46 9.93
C ASN A 276 0.63 -2.65 9.89
N VAL A 277 0.59 -3.51 10.91
CA VAL A 277 1.40 -4.75 10.95
C VAL A 277 0.99 -5.70 9.84
N SER A 278 -0.32 -5.92 9.66
CA SER A 278 -0.86 -6.84 8.65
C SER A 278 -0.57 -6.43 7.20
N ARG A 279 -0.29 -5.13 6.97
CA ARG A 279 0.06 -4.59 5.64
C ARG A 279 1.48 -4.87 5.20
N LEU A 280 2.39 -5.23 6.11
CA LEU A 280 3.80 -5.43 5.77
C LEU A 280 4.01 -6.43 4.63
N PRO A 281 3.36 -7.61 4.62
CA PRO A 281 3.48 -8.55 3.51
C PRO A 281 3.02 -8.00 2.15
N TRP A 282 1.95 -7.19 2.14
CA TRP A 282 1.45 -6.56 0.92
C TRP A 282 2.47 -5.63 0.27
N GLN A 283 3.27 -4.90 1.06
CA GLN A 283 4.27 -3.99 0.52
C GLN A 283 5.32 -4.73 -0.35
N ALA A 284 5.64 -5.97 -0.04
CA ALA A 284 6.54 -6.79 -0.86
C ALA A 284 5.96 -7.08 -2.26
N THR A 285 4.63 -7.11 -2.41
CA THR A 285 3.99 -7.36 -3.72
C THR A 285 4.04 -6.17 -4.67
N ILE A 286 4.32 -4.97 -4.17
CA ILE A 286 4.43 -3.77 -5.00
C ILE A 286 5.55 -3.95 -6.05
N ALA A 287 6.70 -4.47 -5.66
CA ALA A 287 7.80 -4.75 -6.58
C ALA A 287 7.40 -5.74 -7.69
N ILE A 288 6.62 -6.77 -7.32
CA ILE A 288 6.13 -7.77 -8.28
C ILE A 288 5.21 -7.12 -9.31
N THR A 289 4.31 -6.22 -8.89
CA THR A 289 3.37 -5.55 -9.81
C THR A 289 4.09 -4.65 -10.81
N PHE A 290 5.17 -4.01 -10.44
CA PHE A 290 5.98 -3.20 -11.34
C PHE A 290 6.66 -4.02 -12.45
N VAL A 291 7.07 -5.26 -12.15
CA VAL A 291 7.72 -6.14 -13.12
C VAL A 291 6.68 -6.80 -14.03
N ILE A 292 5.60 -7.31 -13.45
CA ILE A 292 4.63 -8.10 -14.21
C ILE A 292 3.76 -7.25 -15.15
N PHE A 293 3.50 -5.98 -14.79
CA PHE A 293 2.65 -5.11 -15.59
C PHE A 293 3.14 -4.94 -17.04
N PRO A 294 4.39 -4.55 -17.32
CA PRO A 294 4.87 -4.43 -18.71
C PRO A 294 4.96 -5.78 -19.43
N MET A 295 5.38 -6.86 -18.74
CA MET A 295 5.47 -8.19 -19.32
C MET A 295 4.11 -8.70 -19.79
N MET A 296 3.08 -8.50 -18.97
CA MET A 296 1.72 -8.90 -19.30
C MET A 296 1.10 -8.03 -20.39
N SER A 297 1.41 -6.72 -20.38
CA SER A 297 0.97 -5.79 -21.45
C SER A 297 1.55 -6.19 -22.79
N GLU A 298 2.85 -6.54 -22.85
CA GLU A 298 3.50 -7.03 -24.07
C GLU A 298 2.85 -8.31 -24.57
N ALA A 299 2.66 -9.32 -23.71
CA ALA A 299 2.03 -10.59 -24.08
C ALA A 299 0.59 -10.38 -24.58
N THR A 300 -0.14 -9.42 -24.00
CA THR A 300 -1.50 -9.07 -24.45
C THR A 300 -1.49 -8.37 -25.80
N PHE A 301 -0.57 -7.45 -26.02
CA PHE A 301 -0.42 -6.72 -27.28
C PHE A 301 -0.05 -7.68 -28.44
N THR A 302 0.86 -8.62 -28.20
CA THR A 302 1.26 -9.65 -29.19
C THR A 302 0.24 -10.77 -29.32
N GLN A 303 -0.88 -10.74 -28.59
CA GLN A 303 -1.91 -11.77 -28.54
C GLN A 303 -1.41 -13.17 -28.15
N ASP A 304 -0.27 -13.25 -27.47
CA ASP A 304 0.32 -14.49 -27.00
C ASP A 304 -0.35 -14.94 -25.67
N VAL A 305 -1.50 -15.58 -25.81
CA VAL A 305 -2.28 -16.09 -24.69
C VAL A 305 -1.52 -17.14 -23.87
N SER A 306 -0.65 -17.92 -24.51
CA SER A 306 0.15 -18.95 -23.84
C SER A 306 1.17 -18.32 -22.91
N ARG A 307 1.89 -17.30 -23.37
CA ARG A 307 2.85 -16.52 -22.60
C ARG A 307 2.17 -15.75 -21.46
N ALA A 308 1.01 -15.12 -21.74
CA ALA A 308 0.21 -14.45 -20.72
C ALA A 308 -0.21 -15.42 -19.59
N ARG A 309 -0.65 -16.63 -19.95
CA ARG A 309 -1.07 -17.68 -19.00
C ARG A 309 0.09 -18.13 -18.11
N ILE A 310 1.30 -18.28 -18.67
CA ILE A 310 2.51 -18.61 -17.91
C ILE A 310 2.84 -17.49 -16.90
N TYR A 311 2.80 -16.24 -17.32
CA TYR A 311 3.07 -15.09 -16.47
C TYR A 311 2.06 -14.99 -15.31
N ILE A 312 0.77 -15.14 -15.59
CA ILE A 312 -0.28 -15.13 -14.56
C ILE A 312 -0.02 -16.22 -13.54
N ARG A 313 0.18 -17.47 -13.99
CA ARG A 313 0.34 -18.64 -13.12
C ARG A 313 1.59 -18.51 -12.24
N GLN A 314 2.73 -18.10 -12.82
CA GLN A 314 3.98 -17.96 -12.08
C GLN A 314 3.92 -16.81 -11.07
N THR A 315 3.37 -15.66 -11.48
CA THR A 315 3.24 -14.50 -10.59
C THR A 315 2.37 -14.83 -9.39
N LEU A 316 1.20 -15.41 -9.60
CA LEU A 316 0.31 -15.78 -8.50
C LEU A 316 0.92 -16.87 -7.62
N ARG A 317 1.61 -17.86 -8.18
CA ARG A 317 2.30 -18.91 -7.44
C ARG A 317 3.38 -18.33 -6.51
N TYR A 318 4.34 -17.60 -7.05
CA TYR A 318 5.43 -17.05 -6.24
C TYR A 318 4.96 -15.99 -5.25
N SER A 319 3.96 -15.21 -5.61
CA SER A 319 3.37 -14.23 -4.69
C SER A 319 2.64 -14.90 -3.52
N THR A 320 1.93 -16.01 -3.79
CA THR A 320 1.26 -16.82 -2.77
C THR A 320 2.28 -17.37 -1.76
N ILE A 321 3.40 -17.88 -2.24
CA ILE A 321 4.48 -18.40 -1.38
C ILE A 321 5.12 -17.26 -0.56
N LEU A 322 5.50 -16.15 -1.21
CA LEU A 322 6.16 -15.03 -0.57
C LEU A 322 5.27 -14.36 0.50
N VAL A 323 4.04 -14.02 0.12
CA VAL A 323 3.12 -13.37 1.06
C VAL A 323 2.68 -14.34 2.14
N GLY A 324 2.47 -15.62 1.79
CA GLY A 324 2.13 -16.68 2.73
C GLY A 324 3.17 -16.86 3.82
N SER A 325 4.47 -16.86 3.47
CA SER A 325 5.55 -16.96 4.46
C SER A 325 5.53 -15.80 5.46
N ALA A 326 5.32 -14.57 4.99
CA ALA A 326 5.25 -13.39 5.85
C ALA A 326 3.98 -13.39 6.73
N VAL A 327 2.85 -13.86 6.20
CA VAL A 327 1.60 -13.99 6.98
C VAL A 327 1.73 -15.05 8.08
N VAL A 328 2.39 -16.18 7.81
CA VAL A 328 2.65 -17.20 8.83
C VAL A 328 3.50 -16.63 9.97
N VAL A 329 4.50 -15.81 9.67
CA VAL A 329 5.29 -15.10 10.70
C VAL A 329 4.39 -14.28 11.62
N LEU A 330 3.42 -13.54 11.05
CA LEU A 330 2.49 -12.69 11.81
C LEU A 330 1.46 -13.50 12.61
N MET A 331 1.05 -14.66 12.10
CA MET A 331 0.02 -15.48 12.72
C MET A 331 0.54 -16.47 13.76
N ALA A 332 1.82 -16.83 13.69
CA ALA A 332 2.40 -17.80 14.60
C ALA A 332 2.40 -17.33 16.05
N MET A 333 2.76 -16.06 16.27
CA MET A 333 2.85 -15.48 17.62
C MET A 333 2.34 -14.02 17.63
N PRO A 334 1.04 -13.77 17.45
CA PRO A 334 0.49 -12.41 17.37
C PRO A 334 0.70 -11.62 18.66
N ASP A 335 0.54 -12.24 19.81
CA ASP A 335 0.72 -11.60 21.12
C ASP A 335 2.18 -11.15 21.32
N ALA A 336 3.13 -11.94 20.87
CA ALA A 336 4.55 -11.61 20.93
C ALA A 336 4.89 -10.37 20.08
N ILE A 337 4.29 -10.23 18.89
CA ILE A 337 4.46 -9.05 18.04
C ILE A 337 3.92 -7.80 18.75
N PHE A 338 2.75 -7.89 19.37
CA PHE A 338 2.16 -6.77 20.09
C PHE A 338 2.86 -6.46 21.41
N SER A 339 3.53 -7.44 22.04
CA SER A 339 4.33 -7.23 23.26
C SER A 339 5.52 -6.29 23.05
N ILE A 340 5.95 -6.05 21.81
CA ILE A 340 7.03 -5.11 21.48
C ILE A 340 6.59 -3.67 21.73
N LEU A 341 5.30 -3.39 21.52
CA LEU A 341 4.70 -2.08 21.73
C LEU A 341 4.60 -1.71 23.21
N PRO A 342 4.33 -0.44 23.54
CA PRO A 342 3.94 -0.08 24.90
C PRO A 342 2.71 -0.87 25.36
N LYS A 343 2.52 -1.02 26.69
CA LYS A 343 1.36 -1.70 27.24
C LYS A 343 0.05 -1.08 26.76
N GLY A 344 -0.97 -1.91 26.55
CA GLY A 344 -2.32 -1.50 26.17
C GLY A 344 -2.71 -1.80 24.72
N TYR A 345 -1.81 -2.30 23.88
CA TYR A 345 -2.10 -2.66 22.48
C TYR A 345 -2.44 -4.15 22.29
N GLU A 346 -2.59 -4.91 23.37
CA GLU A 346 -2.74 -6.38 23.35
C GLU A 346 -3.98 -6.82 22.56
N ALA A 347 -5.07 -6.04 22.61
CA ALA A 347 -6.27 -6.33 21.83
C ALA A 347 -6.05 -6.30 20.31
N GLY A 348 -5.00 -5.63 19.85
CA GLY A 348 -4.60 -5.67 18.43
C GLY A 348 -4.16 -7.04 17.94
N ALA A 349 -3.65 -7.90 18.84
CA ALA A 349 -3.30 -9.28 18.49
C ALA A 349 -4.54 -10.08 18.03
N ILE A 350 -5.71 -9.81 18.61
CA ILE A 350 -6.98 -10.44 18.20
C ILE A 350 -7.34 -10.06 16.75
N ALA A 351 -7.15 -8.80 16.39
CA ALA A 351 -7.36 -8.35 15.01
C ALA A 351 -6.33 -8.94 14.06
N LEU A 352 -5.06 -9.04 14.47
CA LEU A 352 -3.96 -9.54 13.61
C LEU A 352 -4.24 -10.95 13.08
N VAL A 353 -4.87 -11.80 13.88
CA VAL A 353 -5.26 -13.17 13.51
C VAL A 353 -6.14 -13.20 12.25
N TRP A 354 -7.00 -12.21 12.06
CA TRP A 354 -7.91 -12.12 10.92
C TRP A 354 -7.41 -11.15 9.84
N LEU A 355 -6.73 -10.07 10.24
CA LEU A 355 -6.19 -9.09 9.30
C LEU A 355 -4.98 -9.62 8.54
N ALA A 356 -4.13 -10.46 9.13
CA ALA A 356 -3.01 -11.04 8.39
C ALA A 356 -3.47 -11.86 7.17
N PRO A 357 -4.42 -12.82 7.28
CA PRO A 357 -4.99 -13.50 6.11
C PRO A 357 -5.85 -12.58 5.25
N ALA A 358 -6.47 -11.51 5.80
CA ALA A 358 -7.15 -10.50 4.99
C ALA A 358 -6.17 -9.81 4.03
N TYR A 359 -5.03 -9.37 4.54
CA TYR A 359 -3.99 -8.73 3.73
C TYR A 359 -3.23 -9.71 2.83
N PHE A 360 -3.20 -11.00 3.14
CA PHE A 360 -2.83 -12.04 2.18
C PHE A 360 -3.77 -12.03 0.96
N SER A 361 -5.07 -12.13 1.21
CA SER A 361 -6.08 -12.08 0.14
C SER A 361 -6.02 -10.78 -0.64
N PHE A 362 -5.84 -9.64 0.04
CA PHE A 362 -5.70 -8.34 -0.61
C PHE A 362 -4.42 -8.23 -1.44
N SER A 363 -3.32 -8.79 -1.01
CA SER A 363 -2.05 -8.80 -1.75
C SER A 363 -2.22 -9.49 -3.10
N LEU A 364 -2.86 -10.65 -3.10
CA LEU A 364 -3.17 -11.39 -4.33
C LEU A 364 -4.24 -10.67 -5.17
N PHE A 365 -5.25 -10.07 -4.55
CA PHE A 365 -6.25 -9.24 -5.21
C PHE A 365 -5.61 -8.06 -5.97
N ASN A 366 -4.65 -7.37 -5.35
CA ASN A 366 -3.90 -6.28 -5.99
C ASN A 366 -3.13 -6.75 -7.22
N ILE A 367 -2.49 -7.93 -7.15
CA ILE A 367 -1.80 -8.54 -8.29
C ILE A 367 -2.79 -8.90 -9.39
N VAL A 368 -3.93 -9.52 -9.05
CA VAL A 368 -5.00 -9.87 -9.98
C VAL A 368 -5.53 -8.64 -10.71
N ASN A 369 -5.78 -7.53 -9.98
CA ASN A 369 -6.19 -6.27 -10.59
C ASN A 369 -5.12 -5.70 -11.53
N THR A 370 -3.85 -5.79 -11.15
CA THR A 370 -2.73 -5.39 -12.02
C THR A 370 -2.70 -6.22 -13.31
N LEU A 371 -2.91 -7.52 -13.22
CA LEU A 371 -2.99 -8.42 -14.38
C LEU A 371 -4.20 -8.13 -15.26
N LEU A 372 -5.36 -7.81 -14.69
CA LEU A 372 -6.56 -7.39 -15.44
C LEU A 372 -6.30 -6.07 -16.17
N MET A 373 -5.72 -5.09 -15.50
CA MET A 373 -5.40 -3.78 -16.10
C MET A 373 -4.41 -3.91 -17.24
N SER A 374 -3.32 -4.65 -17.05
CA SER A 374 -2.27 -4.86 -18.06
C SER A 374 -2.75 -5.72 -19.24
N SER A 375 -3.84 -6.49 -19.07
CA SER A 375 -4.50 -7.24 -20.14
C SER A 375 -5.64 -6.49 -20.84
N ASN A 376 -5.65 -5.16 -20.76
CA ASN A 376 -6.68 -4.29 -21.33
C ASN A 376 -8.10 -4.53 -20.79
N ARG A 377 -8.21 -4.94 -19.52
CA ARG A 377 -9.47 -5.23 -18.80
C ARG A 377 -9.68 -4.30 -17.60
N ALA A 378 -9.25 -3.04 -17.71
CA ALA A 378 -9.36 -2.06 -16.64
C ALA A 378 -10.81 -1.89 -16.13
N GLY A 379 -11.82 -2.00 -17.00
CA GLY A 379 -13.22 -1.99 -16.60
C GLY A 379 -13.60 -3.12 -15.66
N GLN A 380 -13.11 -4.35 -15.91
CA GLN A 380 -13.36 -5.48 -15.01
C GLN A 380 -12.65 -5.30 -13.66
N ALA A 381 -11.42 -4.80 -13.65
CA ALA A 381 -10.71 -4.48 -12.42
C ALA A 381 -11.47 -3.45 -11.57
N LEU A 382 -11.99 -2.38 -12.21
CA LEU A 382 -12.81 -1.36 -11.54
C LEU A 382 -14.12 -1.94 -11.01
N THR A 383 -14.82 -2.77 -11.80
CA THR A 383 -16.08 -3.42 -11.37
C THR A 383 -15.85 -4.29 -10.14
N VAL A 384 -14.81 -5.14 -10.14
CA VAL A 384 -14.49 -5.97 -8.98
C VAL A 384 -14.13 -5.11 -7.76
N GLY A 385 -13.40 -4.01 -7.95
CA GLY A 385 -13.11 -3.05 -6.89
C GLY A 385 -14.38 -2.42 -6.30
N CYS A 386 -15.30 -1.95 -7.13
CA CYS A 386 -16.58 -1.37 -6.70
C CYS A 386 -17.46 -2.40 -5.96
N ILE A 387 -17.52 -3.65 -6.44
CA ILE A 387 -18.23 -4.73 -5.73
C ILE A 387 -17.62 -4.97 -4.36
N THR A 388 -16.29 -5.03 -4.27
CA THR A 388 -15.59 -5.22 -2.98
C THR A 388 -15.92 -4.09 -2.00
N ILE A 389 -15.94 -2.84 -2.46
CA ILE A 389 -16.37 -1.68 -1.65
C ILE A 389 -17.81 -1.85 -1.19
N GLY A 390 -18.73 -2.17 -2.11
CA GLY A 390 -20.15 -2.39 -1.79
C GLY A 390 -20.36 -3.47 -0.74
N LEU A 391 -19.63 -4.59 -0.85
CA LEU A 391 -19.66 -5.67 0.14
C LEU A 391 -19.12 -5.21 1.49
N THR A 392 -18.03 -4.42 1.52
CA THR A 392 -17.47 -3.88 2.75
C THR A 392 -18.46 -2.94 3.43
N ILE A 393 -19.07 -2.02 2.68
CA ILE A 393 -20.10 -1.12 3.21
C ILE A 393 -21.30 -1.92 3.75
N ALA A 394 -21.81 -2.88 2.98
CA ALA A 394 -22.94 -3.70 3.40
C ALA A 394 -22.64 -4.47 4.70
N TYR A 395 -21.44 -5.06 4.80
CA TYR A 395 -21.01 -5.75 6.01
C TYR A 395 -20.99 -4.83 7.24
N PHE A 396 -20.38 -3.64 7.11
CA PHE A 396 -20.31 -2.70 8.23
C PHE A 396 -21.67 -2.08 8.58
N MET A 397 -22.56 -1.90 7.61
CA MET A 397 -23.95 -1.49 7.88
C MET A 397 -24.69 -2.55 8.68
N VAL A 398 -24.48 -3.84 8.40
CA VAL A 398 -25.04 -4.92 9.23
C VAL A 398 -24.47 -4.90 10.64
N ILE A 399 -23.15 -4.76 10.79
CA ILE A 399 -22.53 -4.65 12.13
C ILE A 399 -23.08 -3.47 12.92
N GLN A 400 -23.33 -2.32 12.30
CA GLN A 400 -23.91 -1.16 12.97
C GLN A 400 -25.32 -1.40 13.52
N GLN A 401 -26.05 -2.38 12.98
CA GLN A 401 -27.37 -2.78 13.49
C GLN A 401 -27.28 -3.78 14.66
N LEU A 402 -26.10 -4.38 14.89
CA LEU A 402 -25.88 -5.26 16.02
C LEU A 402 -25.76 -4.41 17.28
N GLY A 403 -26.66 -4.67 18.24
CA GLY A 403 -26.67 -3.97 19.51
C GLY A 403 -25.57 -4.43 20.49
N PRO A 404 -25.55 -3.83 21.69
CA PRO A 404 -24.61 -4.19 22.74
C PRO A 404 -24.79 -5.65 23.23
N ASP A 405 -25.93 -6.28 22.94
CA ASP A 405 -26.16 -7.70 23.27
C ASP A 405 -25.25 -8.64 22.44
N VAL A 406 -24.88 -8.25 21.23
CA VAL A 406 -23.97 -9.00 20.34
C VAL A 406 -22.54 -8.49 20.44
N ILE A 407 -22.37 -7.17 20.46
CA ILE A 407 -21.06 -6.52 20.57
C ILE A 407 -20.81 -6.16 22.04
N THR A 408 -20.53 -7.16 22.84
CA THR A 408 -20.42 -7.04 24.29
C THR A 408 -19.11 -6.40 24.77
N SER A 409 -18.07 -6.38 23.92
CA SER A 409 -16.75 -5.86 24.27
C SER A 409 -16.02 -5.23 23.09
N LYS A 410 -14.98 -4.45 23.39
CA LYS A 410 -14.10 -3.85 22.38
C LYS A 410 -13.42 -4.91 21.53
N GLU A 411 -12.99 -6.00 22.15
CA GLU A 411 -12.36 -7.15 21.52
C GLU A 411 -13.31 -7.82 20.53
N THR A 412 -14.60 -7.92 20.87
CA THR A 412 -15.64 -8.44 19.97
C THR A 412 -15.80 -7.54 18.75
N LEU A 413 -15.86 -6.22 18.93
CA LEU A 413 -15.95 -5.27 17.82
C LEU A 413 -14.72 -5.37 16.92
N ILE A 414 -13.52 -5.37 17.49
CA ILE A 414 -12.25 -5.51 16.77
C ILE A 414 -12.22 -6.82 15.96
N ARG A 415 -12.64 -7.93 16.56
CA ARG A 415 -12.69 -9.24 15.92
C ARG A 415 -13.67 -9.27 14.75
N LEU A 416 -14.91 -8.83 14.97
CA LEU A 416 -15.95 -8.80 13.92
C LEU A 416 -15.50 -7.91 12.74
N SER A 417 -14.92 -6.74 13.03
CA SER A 417 -14.40 -5.85 11.99
C SER A 417 -13.29 -6.50 11.18
N ALA A 418 -12.37 -7.19 11.83
CA ALA A 418 -11.28 -7.89 11.15
C ALA A 418 -11.77 -9.10 10.32
N ILE A 419 -12.78 -9.84 10.80
CA ILE A 419 -13.45 -10.92 10.06
C ILE A 419 -14.11 -10.35 8.80
N GLY A 420 -14.81 -9.22 8.90
CA GLY A 420 -15.44 -8.58 7.75
C GLY A 420 -14.44 -8.15 6.68
N THR A 421 -13.34 -7.55 7.11
CA THR A 421 -12.25 -7.19 6.19
C THR A 421 -11.67 -8.43 5.51
N PHE A 422 -11.46 -9.52 6.25
CA PHE A 422 -11.02 -10.80 5.68
C PHE A 422 -12.02 -11.37 4.66
N ALA A 423 -13.29 -11.41 5.01
CA ALA A 423 -14.34 -11.95 4.14
C ALA A 423 -14.45 -11.13 2.83
N THR A 424 -14.50 -9.81 2.94
CA THR A 424 -14.69 -8.93 1.77
C THR A 424 -13.46 -8.94 0.85
N PHE A 425 -12.24 -8.97 1.39
CA PHE A 425 -11.02 -9.06 0.57
C PHE A 425 -10.90 -10.43 -0.10
N THR A 426 -11.30 -11.50 0.58
CA THR A 426 -11.30 -12.86 0.01
C THR A 426 -12.33 -13.00 -1.10
N ILE A 427 -13.54 -12.47 -0.92
CA ILE A 427 -14.56 -12.44 -1.98
C ILE A 427 -14.06 -11.59 -3.16
N GLY A 428 -13.47 -10.41 -2.91
CA GLY A 428 -12.88 -9.59 -3.96
C GLY A 428 -11.81 -10.34 -4.76
N LEU A 429 -10.91 -11.06 -4.08
CA LEU A 429 -9.92 -11.92 -4.72
C LEU A 429 -10.59 -13.02 -5.57
N ALA A 430 -11.59 -13.70 -5.03
CA ALA A 430 -12.31 -14.76 -5.76
C ALA A 430 -12.98 -14.24 -7.03
N LEU A 431 -13.62 -13.07 -6.97
CA LEU A 431 -14.23 -12.41 -8.13
C LEU A 431 -13.17 -12.05 -9.19
N GLY A 432 -12.04 -11.48 -8.75
CA GLY A 432 -10.94 -11.14 -9.64
C GLY A 432 -10.30 -12.37 -10.30
N LEU A 433 -10.07 -13.44 -9.54
CA LEU A 433 -9.59 -14.72 -10.08
C LEU A 433 -10.59 -15.31 -11.07
N GLY A 434 -11.91 -15.22 -10.81
CA GLY A 434 -12.96 -15.64 -11.73
C GLY A 434 -12.94 -14.87 -13.06
N ALA A 435 -12.66 -13.55 -12.99
CA ALA A 435 -12.50 -12.72 -14.19
C ALA A 435 -11.27 -13.14 -15.03
N LEU A 436 -10.13 -13.44 -14.37
CA LEU A 436 -8.95 -13.97 -15.06
C LEU A 436 -9.19 -15.38 -15.62
N TRP A 437 -9.89 -16.24 -14.88
CA TRP A 437 -10.19 -17.62 -15.31
C TRP A 437 -10.99 -17.65 -16.61
N ARG A 438 -12.03 -16.82 -16.69
CA ARG A 438 -12.87 -16.74 -17.92
C ARG A 438 -12.07 -16.38 -19.17
N ARG A 439 -10.95 -15.69 -19.02
CA ARG A 439 -10.12 -15.22 -20.16
C ARG A 439 -8.93 -16.11 -20.45
N PHE A 440 -8.20 -16.51 -19.41
CA PHE A 440 -6.89 -17.16 -19.54
C PHE A 440 -6.91 -18.64 -19.09
N GLY A 441 -8.06 -19.17 -18.64
CA GLY A 441 -8.13 -20.48 -18.00
C GLY A 441 -7.64 -20.44 -16.56
N SER A 442 -7.38 -21.59 -15.92
CA SER A 442 -7.01 -21.67 -14.51
C SER A 442 -5.80 -20.76 -14.15
N PRO A 443 -6.02 -19.62 -13.45
CA PRO A 443 -4.95 -18.66 -13.19
C PRO A 443 -4.05 -19.09 -12.04
N MET A 444 -4.53 -19.94 -11.14
CA MET A 444 -3.86 -20.27 -9.89
C MET A 444 -3.66 -21.77 -9.74
N PRO A 445 -2.45 -22.25 -9.44
CA PRO A 445 -2.22 -23.68 -9.19
C PRO A 445 -2.84 -24.06 -7.84
N LEU A 446 -3.94 -24.80 -7.87
CA LEU A 446 -4.64 -25.26 -6.66
C LEU A 446 -3.73 -26.04 -5.71
N ALA A 447 -2.82 -26.83 -6.23
CA ALA A 447 -1.85 -27.55 -5.42
C ALA A 447 -0.99 -26.62 -4.55
N THR A 448 -0.51 -25.48 -5.12
CA THR A 448 0.24 -24.48 -4.36
C THR A 448 -0.63 -23.88 -3.25
N VAL A 449 -1.88 -23.53 -3.55
CA VAL A 449 -2.79 -22.95 -2.54
C VAL A 449 -3.01 -23.93 -1.39
N ILE A 450 -3.30 -25.18 -1.70
CA ILE A 450 -3.54 -26.24 -0.70
C ILE A 450 -2.28 -26.43 0.17
N ARG A 451 -1.08 -26.52 -0.44
CA ARG A 451 0.18 -26.68 0.30
C ARG A 451 0.48 -25.49 1.19
N VAL A 452 0.32 -24.26 0.67
CA VAL A 452 0.53 -23.02 1.43
C VAL A 452 -0.43 -22.97 2.63
N LEU A 453 -1.71 -23.31 2.43
CA LEU A 453 -2.69 -23.32 3.51
C LEU A 453 -2.38 -24.41 4.53
N LEU A 454 -2.12 -25.64 4.12
CA LEU A 454 -1.82 -26.75 5.04
C LEU A 454 -0.57 -26.47 5.89
N VAL A 455 0.54 -26.13 5.23
CA VAL A 455 1.79 -25.85 5.94
C VAL A 455 1.64 -24.62 6.83
N GLY A 456 0.95 -23.57 6.34
CA GLY A 456 0.70 -22.34 7.09
C GLY A 456 -0.14 -22.58 8.36
N VAL A 457 -1.23 -23.33 8.23
CA VAL A 457 -2.10 -23.69 9.37
C VAL A 457 -1.34 -24.52 10.41
N VAL A 458 -0.61 -25.56 9.97
CA VAL A 458 0.17 -26.40 10.89
C VAL A 458 1.18 -25.54 11.70
N ILE A 459 1.97 -24.70 11.02
CA ILE A 459 2.98 -23.88 11.71
C ILE A 459 2.32 -22.84 12.63
N THR A 460 1.21 -22.23 12.19
CA THR A 460 0.46 -21.29 13.04
C THR A 460 -0.09 -21.95 14.29
N LEU A 461 -0.66 -23.15 14.17
CA LEU A 461 -1.19 -23.91 15.32
C LEU A 461 -0.08 -24.30 16.29
N VAL A 462 1.08 -24.75 15.79
CA VAL A 462 2.24 -25.06 16.60
C VAL A 462 2.78 -23.80 17.29
N GLY A 463 2.91 -22.69 16.56
CA GLY A 463 3.38 -21.41 17.10
C GLY A 463 2.53 -20.91 18.26
N ARG A 464 1.21 -21.08 18.19
CA ARG A 464 0.28 -20.67 19.25
C ARG A 464 0.29 -21.54 20.50
N GLN A 465 0.88 -22.72 20.45
CA GLN A 465 1.04 -23.60 21.61
C GLN A 465 2.35 -23.36 22.34
N LEU A 466 3.22 -22.51 21.79
CA LEU A 466 4.48 -22.19 22.46
C LEU A 466 4.22 -21.32 23.68
N PRO A 467 4.99 -21.54 24.78
CA PRO A 467 4.85 -20.75 25.99
C PRO A 467 5.24 -19.28 25.77
N ASP A 468 4.77 -18.42 26.67
CA ASP A 468 5.21 -17.03 26.70
C ASP A 468 6.72 -16.94 26.87
N MET A 469 7.34 -16.20 25.98
CA MET A 469 8.78 -16.00 25.95
C MET A 469 9.14 -14.51 25.82
N GLY A 470 10.36 -14.18 26.22
CA GLY A 470 10.81 -12.79 26.11
C GLY A 470 10.72 -12.25 24.67
N LYS A 471 10.52 -10.95 24.53
CA LYS A 471 10.24 -10.25 23.26
C LYS A 471 11.19 -10.61 22.12
N ILE A 472 12.50 -10.68 22.39
CA ILE A 472 13.51 -11.00 21.37
C ILE A 472 13.39 -12.46 20.92
N MET A 473 13.19 -13.37 21.88
CA MET A 473 13.04 -14.81 21.58
C MET A 473 11.77 -15.06 20.77
N ALA A 474 10.67 -14.43 21.13
CA ALA A 474 9.40 -14.51 20.42
C ALA A 474 9.50 -14.00 18.96
N LEU A 475 10.22 -12.89 18.74
CA LEU A 475 10.50 -12.40 17.39
C LEU A 475 11.35 -13.40 16.60
N THR A 476 12.39 -13.95 17.22
CA THR A 476 13.25 -14.96 16.57
C THR A 476 12.44 -16.18 16.17
N VAL A 477 11.59 -16.69 17.06
CA VAL A 477 10.72 -17.83 16.79
C VAL A 477 9.71 -17.51 15.69
N SER A 478 9.14 -16.30 15.66
CA SER A 478 8.24 -15.87 14.57
C SER A 478 8.95 -15.87 13.21
N VAL A 479 10.19 -15.39 13.14
CA VAL A 479 11.00 -15.44 11.91
C VAL A 479 11.33 -16.87 11.53
N MET A 480 11.69 -17.72 12.51
CA MET A 480 11.91 -19.15 12.28
C MET A 480 10.66 -19.86 11.75
N ALA A 481 9.47 -19.49 12.21
CA ALA A 481 8.20 -20.00 11.66
C ALA A 481 8.08 -19.72 10.16
N GLY A 482 8.48 -18.54 9.70
CA GLY A 482 8.54 -18.21 8.27
C GLY A 482 9.55 -19.08 7.49
N LEU A 483 10.71 -19.34 8.07
CA LEU A 483 11.70 -20.25 7.45
C LEU A 483 11.21 -21.71 7.42
N LEU A 484 10.62 -22.18 8.52
CA LEU A 484 10.02 -23.52 8.58
C LEU A 484 8.87 -23.67 7.59
N PHE A 485 8.10 -22.62 7.33
CA PHE A 485 7.09 -22.60 6.29
C PHE A 485 7.71 -22.88 4.91
N LEU A 486 8.79 -22.18 4.55
CA LEU A 486 9.50 -22.43 3.28
C LEU A 486 10.05 -23.86 3.20
N VAL A 487 10.63 -24.38 4.29
CA VAL A 487 11.07 -25.78 4.37
C VAL A 487 9.89 -26.75 4.20
N GLY A 488 8.77 -26.49 4.85
CA GLY A 488 7.53 -27.28 4.70
C GLY A 488 7.03 -27.32 3.26
N LEU A 489 7.13 -26.20 2.52
CA LEU A 489 6.80 -26.15 1.09
C LEU A 489 7.78 -26.94 0.23
N VAL A 490 9.07 -26.99 0.58
CA VAL A 490 10.04 -27.88 -0.08
C VAL A 490 9.69 -29.34 0.16
N LEU A 491 9.38 -29.71 1.41
CA LEU A 491 9.03 -31.09 1.78
C LEU A 491 7.72 -31.57 1.13
N THR A 492 6.75 -30.67 0.94
CA THR A 492 5.49 -30.99 0.25
C THR A 492 5.62 -31.00 -1.28
N GLY A 493 6.83 -30.81 -1.82
CA GLY A 493 7.10 -30.87 -3.25
C GLY A 493 6.60 -29.66 -4.04
N GLU A 494 6.54 -28.48 -3.40
CA GLU A 494 6.16 -27.24 -4.11
C GLU A 494 7.23 -26.78 -5.09
N PHE A 495 8.52 -26.97 -4.76
CA PHE A 495 9.65 -26.60 -5.60
C PHE A 495 10.17 -27.77 -6.42
N GLY A 496 9.92 -27.74 -7.73
CA GLY A 496 10.37 -28.77 -8.67
C GLY A 496 11.79 -28.56 -9.20
N ALA A 497 12.24 -29.47 -10.07
CA ALA A 497 13.56 -29.39 -10.71
C ALA A 497 13.72 -28.11 -11.56
N GLU A 498 12.65 -27.64 -12.20
CA GLU A 498 12.65 -26.39 -12.96
C GLU A 498 12.91 -25.16 -12.08
N ASP A 499 12.30 -25.11 -10.88
CA ASP A 499 12.53 -24.01 -9.94
C ASP A 499 13.98 -23.99 -9.47
N LYS A 500 14.55 -25.16 -9.14
CA LYS A 500 15.95 -25.31 -8.77
C LYS A 500 16.88 -24.84 -9.89
N ALA A 501 16.59 -25.19 -11.14
CA ALA A 501 17.37 -24.77 -12.31
C ALA A 501 17.34 -23.25 -12.50
N ARG A 502 16.15 -22.62 -12.35
CA ARG A 502 15.97 -21.17 -12.44
C ARG A 502 16.71 -20.42 -11.33
N PHE A 503 16.60 -20.86 -10.08
CA PHE A 503 17.34 -20.28 -8.96
C PHE A 503 18.85 -20.39 -9.17
N THR A 504 19.33 -21.55 -9.65
CA THR A 504 20.76 -21.76 -9.94
C THR A 504 21.25 -20.84 -11.07
N GLN A 505 20.44 -20.61 -12.10
CA GLN A 505 20.78 -19.69 -13.20
C GLN A 505 20.89 -18.24 -12.69
N VAL A 506 19.94 -17.80 -11.83
CA VAL A 506 19.97 -16.46 -11.25
C VAL A 506 21.20 -16.27 -10.36
N LEU A 507 21.50 -17.24 -9.49
CA LEU A 507 22.66 -17.18 -8.59
C LEU A 507 24.00 -17.25 -9.31
N ARG A 508 24.10 -17.98 -10.42
CA ARG A 508 25.32 -18.11 -11.20
C ARG A 508 25.58 -16.96 -12.16
N GLY A 509 24.68 -15.96 -12.22
CA GLY A 509 24.84 -14.76 -13.04
C GLY A 509 25.02 -15.03 -14.53
N LYS A 510 24.64 -16.20 -15.03
CA LYS A 510 24.66 -16.47 -16.47
C LYS A 510 23.51 -15.74 -17.14
N LYS A 511 23.92 -14.73 -17.92
CA LYS A 511 23.10 -13.95 -18.84
C LYS A 511 22.44 -14.82 -19.90
#